data_e445194eacda132d2a0025e367e2d666
#
_entry.id   e445194eacda132d2a0025e367e2d666
#
_cell.length_a   1.000
_cell.length_b   1.000
_cell.length_c   1.000
_cell.angle_alpha   90.00
_cell.angle_beta   90.00
_cell.angle_gamma   90.00
#
_symmetry.space_group_name_H-M   'P 1'
#
loop_
_entity.id
_entity.type
_entity.pdbx_description
1 polymer ?
#
loop_
_entity_poly.entity_id
_entity_poly.type
_entity_poly.pdbx_seq_one_letter_code
_entity_poly.pdbx_strand_id
1 'polypeptide(L)'
;MITETSEKFARPLIYVIAGEVSGDIIGARLIREIKRLQKHKFSFAGVGGEQMSNEGVQSLFPISEMAVMGIFELVPHVPNLIRRIHETVQDIIAKKPVAVISIDSKAFTMRVAKLIQKKQKEDLLQLLYLIIW
;
A
#
# COMPACT_ATOMS: atom_id res chain seq x y z
N MET A 1 22.82 -19.40 -6.81
CA MET A 1 21.64 -19.66 -5.96
C MET A 1 21.55 -18.70 -4.79
N ILE A 2 22.60 -18.45 -4.08
CA ILE A 2 22.65 -17.47 -2.98
C ILE A 2 22.46 -16.04 -3.50
N THR A 3 22.92 -15.75 -4.70
CA THR A 3 22.83 -14.43 -5.35
C THR A 3 21.40 -14.03 -5.75
N GLU A 4 20.58 -14.94 -6.25
CA GLU A 4 19.18 -14.64 -6.60
C GLU A 4 18.33 -14.33 -5.37
N THR A 5 18.53 -15.07 -4.29
CA THR A 5 17.83 -14.84 -3.02
C THR A 5 18.26 -13.50 -2.41
N SER A 6 19.56 -13.18 -2.46
CA SER A 6 20.11 -11.92 -1.97
C SER A 6 19.59 -10.72 -2.76
N GLU A 7 19.53 -10.83 -4.09
CA GLU A 7 18.99 -9.78 -4.96
C GLU A 7 17.52 -9.53 -4.73
N LYS A 8 16.72 -10.58 -4.50
CA LYS A 8 15.29 -10.46 -4.22
C LYS A 8 15.03 -9.76 -2.89
N PHE A 9 15.87 -10.01 -1.87
CA PHE A 9 15.79 -9.32 -0.59
C PHE A 9 16.41 -7.92 -0.61
N ALA A 10 17.32 -7.65 -1.57
CA ALA A 10 18.00 -6.35 -1.70
C ALA A 10 17.18 -5.31 -2.48
N ARG A 11 16.09 -5.72 -3.18
CA ARG A 11 15.25 -4.76 -3.92
C ARG A 11 14.46 -3.90 -2.96
N PRO A 12 14.61 -2.58 -3.05
CA PRO A 12 13.78 -1.70 -2.25
C PRO A 12 12.30 -1.87 -2.60
N LEU A 13 11.46 -1.84 -1.59
CA LEU A 13 10.03 -2.07 -1.71
C LEU A 13 9.27 -0.75 -1.74
N ILE A 14 8.34 -0.61 -2.69
CA ILE A 14 7.35 0.47 -2.71
C ILE A 14 6.00 -0.14 -2.35
N TYR A 15 5.35 0.45 -1.35
CA TYR A 15 4.04 0.02 -0.86
C TYR A 15 2.96 0.93 -1.46
N VAL A 16 2.02 0.36 -2.20
CA VAL A 16 0.97 1.12 -2.89
C VAL A 16 -0.40 0.75 -2.33
N ILE A 17 -1.14 1.74 -1.88
CA ILE A 17 -2.48 1.56 -1.32
C ILE A 17 -3.50 2.22 -2.23
N ALA A 18 -4.36 1.42 -2.86
CA ALA A 18 -5.50 1.89 -3.63
C ALA A 18 -6.77 1.75 -2.78
N GLY A 19 -7.55 2.81 -2.70
CA GLY A 19 -8.76 2.82 -1.88
C GLY A 19 -10.03 2.42 -2.62
N GLU A 20 -9.98 2.40 -3.95
CA GLU A 20 -11.13 2.05 -4.79
C GLU A 20 -10.66 1.63 -6.19
N VAL A 21 -11.60 1.26 -7.06
CA VAL A 21 -11.29 0.76 -8.41
C VAL A 21 -10.49 1.78 -9.24
N SER A 22 -10.83 3.06 -9.15
CA SER A 22 -10.07 4.12 -9.83
C SER A 22 -8.62 4.19 -9.34
N GLY A 23 -8.41 4.06 -8.04
CA GLY A 23 -7.08 4.02 -7.43
C GLY A 23 -6.28 2.80 -7.86
N ASP A 24 -6.93 1.65 -8.04
CA ASP A 24 -6.30 0.43 -8.56
C ASP A 24 -5.76 0.65 -9.98
N ILE A 25 -6.52 1.29 -10.84
CA ILE A 25 -6.09 1.61 -12.21
C ILE A 25 -4.89 2.54 -12.18
N ILE A 26 -4.95 3.60 -11.38
CA ILE A 26 -3.86 4.57 -11.24
C ILE A 26 -2.61 3.89 -10.66
N GLY A 27 -2.79 3.10 -9.61
CA GLY A 27 -1.71 2.37 -8.98
C GLY A 27 -1.02 1.39 -9.92
N ALA A 28 -1.79 0.65 -10.71
CA ALA A 28 -1.25 -0.27 -11.71
C ALA A 28 -0.41 0.45 -12.77
N ARG A 29 -0.91 1.58 -13.28
CA ARG A 29 -0.17 2.41 -14.24
C ARG A 29 1.12 2.95 -13.64
N LEU A 30 1.06 3.44 -12.42
CA LEU A 30 2.24 3.94 -11.71
C LEU A 30 3.29 2.85 -11.54
N ILE A 31 2.88 1.67 -11.09
CA ILE A 31 3.78 0.52 -10.92
C ILE A 31 4.43 0.15 -12.26
N ARG A 32 3.65 0.08 -13.32
CA ARG A 32 4.15 -0.24 -14.66
C ARG A 32 5.20 0.76 -15.11
N GLU A 33 4.95 2.07 -14.92
CA GLU A 33 5.90 3.11 -15.31
C GLU A 33 7.17 3.11 -14.47
N ILE A 34 7.06 2.86 -13.16
CA ILE A 34 8.24 2.72 -12.31
C ILE A 34 9.09 1.55 -12.76
N LYS A 35 8.47 0.39 -13.05
CA LYS A 35 9.19 -0.78 -13.59
C LYS A 35 9.91 -0.46 -14.88
N ARG A 36 9.24 0.25 -15.79
CA ARG A 36 9.82 0.64 -17.08
C ARG A 36 11.01 1.59 -16.92
N LEU A 37 10.85 2.62 -16.09
CA LEU A 37 11.87 3.66 -15.90
C LEU A 37 13.07 3.17 -15.08
N GLN A 38 12.83 2.32 -14.10
CA GLN A 38 13.84 1.86 -13.16
C GLN A 38 14.33 0.43 -13.43
N LYS A 39 13.97 -0.15 -14.57
CA LYS A 39 14.44 -1.49 -15.00
C LYS A 39 14.24 -2.55 -13.91
N HIS A 40 13.06 -2.59 -13.32
CA HIS A 40 12.68 -3.56 -12.28
C HIS A 40 13.56 -3.54 -11.02
N LYS A 41 14.11 -2.37 -10.66
CA LYS A 41 14.91 -2.22 -9.43
C LYS A 41 14.07 -2.28 -8.15
N PHE A 42 12.77 -2.01 -8.24
CA PHE A 42 11.87 -2.00 -7.09
C PHE A 42 10.97 -3.23 -7.06
N SER A 43 10.65 -3.68 -5.86
CA SER A 43 9.53 -4.60 -5.62
C SER A 43 8.32 -3.83 -5.11
N PHE A 44 7.14 -4.43 -5.22
CA PHE A 44 5.87 -3.77 -4.89
C PHE A 44 5.01 -4.66 -4.01
N ALA A 45 4.35 -4.05 -3.04
CA ALA A 45 3.35 -4.68 -2.19
C ALA A 45 2.24 -3.65 -1.91
N GLY A 46 1.16 -4.07 -1.32
CA GLY A 46 0.15 -3.14 -0.87
C GLY A 46 -1.27 -3.67 -0.94
N VAL A 47 -2.19 -2.74 -1.14
CA VAL A 47 -3.62 -3.00 -1.25
C VAL A 47 -4.09 -2.52 -2.62
N GLY A 48 -4.66 -3.41 -3.40
CA GLY A 48 -5.13 -3.09 -4.74
C GLY A 48 -6.13 -4.12 -5.25
N GLY A 49 -6.59 -3.90 -6.47
CA GLY A 49 -7.51 -4.78 -7.15
C GLY A 49 -6.84 -5.59 -8.25
N GLU A 50 -7.63 -5.95 -9.25
CA GLU A 50 -7.20 -6.78 -10.38
C GLU A 50 -6.07 -6.13 -11.18
N GLN A 51 -6.13 -4.81 -11.40
CA GLN A 51 -5.14 -4.12 -12.23
C GLN A 51 -3.75 -4.16 -11.58
N MET A 52 -3.67 -3.88 -10.29
CA MET A 52 -2.41 -3.98 -9.54
C MET A 52 -1.95 -5.43 -9.43
N SER A 53 -2.88 -6.38 -9.31
CA SER A 53 -2.57 -7.82 -9.31
C SER A 53 -1.90 -8.24 -10.62
N ASN A 54 -2.36 -7.72 -11.75
CA ASN A 54 -1.75 -7.97 -13.07
C ASN A 54 -0.32 -7.42 -13.16
N GLU A 55 0.02 -6.45 -12.33
CA GLU A 55 1.39 -5.92 -12.22
C GLU A 55 2.23 -6.61 -11.14
N GLY A 56 1.72 -7.70 -10.57
CA GLY A 56 2.46 -8.54 -9.63
C GLY A 56 2.25 -8.20 -8.15
N VAL A 57 1.30 -7.33 -7.81
CA VAL A 57 0.99 -7.00 -6.42
C VAL A 57 -0.07 -7.96 -5.88
N GLN A 58 0.30 -8.72 -4.87
CA GLN A 58 -0.66 -9.51 -4.12
C GLN A 58 -1.27 -8.61 -3.04
N SER A 59 -2.56 -8.30 -3.18
CA SER A 59 -3.24 -7.40 -2.24
C SER A 59 -3.33 -8.01 -0.84
N LEU A 60 -3.08 -7.18 0.16
CA LEU A 60 -3.16 -7.59 1.58
C LEU A 60 -4.58 -8.04 1.95
N PHE A 61 -5.60 -7.42 1.38
CA PHE A 61 -7.00 -7.80 1.50
C PHE A 61 -7.77 -7.37 0.25
N PRO A 62 -8.98 -7.90 0.01
CA PRO A 62 -9.74 -7.54 -1.18
C PRO A 62 -10.13 -6.05 -1.19
N ILE A 63 -9.87 -5.36 -2.30
CA ILE A 63 -10.22 -3.94 -2.47
C ILE A 63 -11.72 -3.70 -2.36
N SER A 64 -12.55 -4.71 -2.64
CA SER A 64 -14.01 -4.63 -2.50
C SER A 64 -14.46 -4.28 -1.08
N GLU A 65 -13.69 -4.65 -0.07
CA GLU A 65 -13.97 -4.26 1.32
C GLU A 65 -13.86 -2.75 1.52
N MET A 66 -12.96 -2.10 0.80
CA MET A 66 -12.79 -0.64 0.86
C MET A 66 -14.01 0.09 0.29
N ALA A 67 -14.58 -0.40 -0.80
CA ALA A 67 -15.78 0.17 -1.40
C ALA A 67 -16.98 0.09 -0.46
N VAL A 68 -17.17 -1.03 0.23
CA VAL A 68 -18.23 -1.21 1.22
C VAL A 68 -18.04 -0.24 2.39
N MET A 69 -16.82 -0.10 2.90
CA MET A 69 -16.50 0.82 3.99
C MET A 69 -16.74 2.29 3.61
N GLY A 70 -16.50 2.66 2.35
CA GLY A 70 -16.71 4.03 1.85
C GLY A 70 -18.19 4.41 1.73
N ILE A 71 -19.07 3.45 1.42
CA ILE A 71 -20.52 3.68 1.29
C ILE A 71 -21.18 3.83 2.67
N PHE A 72 -20.67 3.17 3.70
CA PHE A 72 -21.26 3.11 5.03
C PHE A 72 -20.44 3.88 6.06
N GLU A 73 -20.00 5.11 5.75
CA GLU A 73 -19.23 5.96 6.66
C GLU A 73 -19.88 6.16 8.05
N LEU A 74 -21.16 5.89 8.19
CA LEU A 74 -21.95 6.18 9.39
C LEU A 74 -22.36 4.95 10.19
N VAL A 75 -22.01 3.71 9.84
CA VAL A 75 -22.58 2.53 10.48
C VAL A 75 -21.63 1.32 10.54
N PRO A 76 -22.00 0.23 11.19
CA PRO A 76 -21.26 -0.78 11.96
C PRO A 76 -20.02 -1.44 11.34
N HIS A 77 -19.48 -0.92 10.25
CA HIS A 77 -18.24 -1.40 9.65
C HIS A 77 -16.96 -0.78 10.24
N VAL A 78 -17.11 0.11 11.23
CA VAL A 78 -15.98 0.75 11.91
C VAL A 78 -14.98 -0.26 12.49
N PRO A 79 -15.40 -1.37 13.15
CA PRO A 79 -14.47 -2.39 13.64
C PRO A 79 -13.64 -3.04 12.52
N ASN A 80 -14.27 -3.31 11.37
CA ASN A 80 -13.57 -3.88 10.22
C ASN A 80 -12.58 -2.88 9.59
N LEU A 81 -12.98 -1.62 9.50
CA LEU A 81 -12.11 -0.55 9.02
C LEU A 81 -10.87 -0.41 9.90
N ILE A 82 -11.05 -0.36 11.21
CA ILE A 82 -9.96 -0.27 12.18
C ILE A 82 -9.02 -1.47 12.05
N ARG A 83 -9.57 -2.67 11.94
CA ARG A 83 -8.79 -3.89 11.75
C ARG A 83 -7.91 -3.82 10.50
N ARG A 84 -8.48 -3.37 9.37
CA ARG A 84 -7.75 -3.25 8.11
C ARG A 84 -6.68 -2.16 8.16
N ILE A 85 -6.95 -1.06 8.88
CA ILE A 85 -5.97 -0.01 9.11
C ILE A 85 -4.77 -0.56 9.90
N HIS A 86 -5.02 -1.24 11.01
CA HIS A 86 -3.96 -1.82 11.82
C HIS A 86 -3.18 -2.90 11.06
N GLU A 87 -3.87 -3.76 10.34
CA GLU A 87 -3.25 -4.79 9.50
C GLU A 87 -2.32 -4.17 8.46
N THR A 88 -2.76 -3.11 7.81
CA THR A 88 -1.95 -2.40 6.80
C THR A 88 -0.72 -1.76 7.44
N VAL A 89 -0.88 -1.08 8.57
CA VAL A 89 0.24 -0.47 9.30
C VAL A 89 1.26 -1.53 9.73
N GLN A 90 0.79 -2.65 10.27
CA GLN A 90 1.68 -3.76 10.66
C GLN A 90 2.41 -4.37 9.47
N ASP A 91 1.74 -4.52 8.35
CA ASP A 91 2.35 -5.01 7.12
C ASP A 91 3.44 -4.07 6.60
N ILE A 92 3.19 -2.76 6.64
CA ILE A 92 4.17 -1.73 6.27
C ILE A 92 5.38 -1.79 7.21
N ILE A 93 5.16 -1.89 8.52
CA ILE A 93 6.24 -1.99 9.50
C ILE A 93 7.09 -3.24 9.25
N ALA A 94 6.45 -4.37 8.99
CA ALA A 94 7.13 -5.64 8.76
C ALA A 94 7.95 -5.63 7.46
N LYS A 95 7.41 -5.07 6.40
CA LYS A 95 8.04 -5.06 5.08
C LYS A 95 9.06 -3.96 4.86
N LYS A 96 9.04 -2.93 5.69
CA LYS A 96 9.99 -1.80 5.65
C LYS A 96 10.17 -1.19 4.25
N PRO A 97 9.09 -0.71 3.61
CA PRO A 97 9.22 -0.10 2.29
C PRO A 97 10.02 1.20 2.36
N VAL A 98 10.63 1.59 1.25
CA VAL A 98 11.30 2.90 1.12
C VAL A 98 10.29 4.01 0.90
N ALA A 99 9.13 3.68 0.34
CA ALA A 99 8.04 4.63 0.10
C ALA A 99 6.69 3.95 0.24
N VAL A 100 5.71 4.71 0.72
CA VAL A 100 4.28 4.34 0.71
C VAL A 100 3.55 5.36 -0.14
N ILE A 101 2.79 4.89 -1.11
CA ILE A 101 1.97 5.72 -2.00
C ILE A 101 0.51 5.36 -1.79
N SER A 102 -0.27 6.28 -1.26
CA SER A 102 -1.71 6.13 -1.06
C SER A 102 -2.48 6.85 -2.16
N ILE A 103 -3.42 6.16 -2.77
CA ILE A 103 -4.23 6.67 -3.88
C ILE A 103 -5.70 6.57 -3.49
N ASP A 104 -6.37 7.72 -3.43
CA ASP A 104 -7.78 7.82 -3.04
C ASP A 104 -8.12 7.28 -1.63
N SER A 105 -9.41 7.19 -1.31
CA SER A 105 -9.91 6.70 -0.01
C SER A 105 -9.42 7.48 1.20
N LYS A 106 -9.90 8.71 1.33
CA LYS A 106 -9.51 9.65 2.40
C LYS A 106 -9.61 9.05 3.80
N ALA A 107 -10.71 8.36 4.11
CA ALA A 107 -10.94 7.82 5.45
C ALA A 107 -9.89 6.78 5.85
N PHE A 108 -9.57 5.87 4.95
CA PHE A 108 -8.59 4.80 5.19
C PHE A 108 -7.16 5.33 5.14
N THR A 109 -6.80 5.98 4.03
CA THR A 109 -5.41 6.39 3.78
C THR A 109 -4.92 7.43 4.78
N MET A 110 -5.76 8.38 5.18
CA MET A 110 -5.38 9.39 6.16
C MET A 110 -5.11 8.78 7.54
N ARG A 111 -5.87 7.78 7.94
CA ARG A 111 -5.66 7.10 9.21
C ARG A 111 -4.39 6.25 9.19
N VAL A 112 -4.13 5.55 8.09
CA VAL A 112 -2.86 4.84 7.89
C VAL A 112 -1.70 5.83 7.94
N ALA A 113 -1.80 6.94 7.22
CA ALA A 113 -0.76 7.98 7.18
C ALA A 113 -0.45 8.53 8.58
N LYS A 114 -1.46 8.82 9.38
CA LYS A 114 -1.26 9.31 10.75
C LYS A 114 -0.53 8.31 11.64
N LEU A 115 -0.89 7.04 11.55
CA LEU A 115 -0.23 5.99 12.34
C LEU A 115 1.21 5.77 11.90
N ILE A 116 1.46 5.79 10.59
CA ILE A 116 2.82 5.69 10.04
C ILE A 116 3.65 6.90 10.47
N GLN A 117 3.10 8.12 10.41
CA GLN A 117 3.78 9.33 10.85
C GLN A 117 4.16 9.26 12.33
N LYS A 118 3.28 8.73 13.18
CA LYS A 118 3.57 8.50 14.59
C LYS A 118 4.75 7.55 14.77
N LYS A 119 4.78 6.46 14.01
CA LYS A 119 5.90 5.50 14.05
C LYS A 119 7.20 6.10 13.54
N GLN A 120 7.16 6.99 12.58
CA GLN A 120 8.34 7.73 12.12
C GLN A 120 8.90 8.63 13.22
N LYS A 121 8.04 9.32 13.97
CA LYS A 121 8.46 10.16 15.11
C LYS A 121 9.09 9.35 16.24
N GLU A 122 8.72 8.09 16.38
CA GLU A 122 9.29 7.16 17.35
C GLU A 122 10.58 6.47 16.83
N ASP A 123 11.09 6.91 15.66
CA ASP A 123 12.24 6.33 14.96
C ASP A 123 12.09 4.83 14.60
N LEU A 124 10.84 4.36 14.54
CA LEU A 124 10.54 2.97 14.20
C LEU A 124 10.44 2.73 12.69
N LEU A 125 10.32 3.78 11.90
CA LEU A 125 10.20 3.71 10.44
C LEU A 125 10.90 4.89 9.77
N GLN A 126 11.62 4.57 8.70
CA GLN A 126 12.23 5.55 7.79
C GLN A 126 11.68 5.31 6.40
N LEU A 127 10.71 6.11 5.96
CA LEU A 127 10.12 5.99 4.63
C LEU A 127 9.53 7.33 4.15
N LEU A 128 9.36 7.43 2.84
CA LEU A 128 8.65 8.54 2.21
C LEU A 128 7.17 8.17 2.07
N TYR A 129 6.28 9.02 2.54
CA TYR A 129 4.85 8.81 2.39
C TYR A 129 4.26 9.83 1.41
N LEU A 130 3.66 9.35 0.33
CA LEU A 130 3.03 10.16 -0.71
C LEU A 130 1.52 9.88 -0.76
N ILE A 131 0.74 10.92 -0.88
CA ILE A 131 -0.72 10.82 -1.02
C ILE A 131 -1.12 11.42 -2.36
N ILE A 132 -1.85 10.64 -3.14
CA ILE A 132 -2.40 11.06 -4.43
C ILE A 132 -3.92 11.12 -4.29
N TRP A 133 -4.46 12.27 -4.63
CA TRP A 133 -5.90 12.54 -4.59
C TRP A 133 -6.60 12.26 -5.90
#